data_0ff93a4f15d96d2671aacc4263ea0486
#
_entry.id   0ff93a4f15d96d2671aacc4263ea0486
#
_cell.length_a   1.000
_cell.length_b   1.000
_cell.length_c   1.000
_cell.angle_alpha   90.00
_cell.angle_beta   90.00
_cell.angle_gamma   90.00
#
_symmetry.space_group_name_H-M   'P 1'
#
loop_
_entity.id
_entity.type
_entity.pdbx_description
1 polymer ?
#
loop_
_entity_poly.entity_id
_entity_poly.type
_entity_poly.pdbx_seq_one_letter_code
_entity_poly.pdbx_strand_id
1 'polypeptide(L)'
;VKIKAIKGLDEIREIVKVSMEESKSVIEMFDVFDEKMIKIGIDSRENVHAKGLWHQTFQCWIVNHTISEGGSFLFQLRHKDKDTYPGLLDISCAGHLQAGEVVDDGVRELQEELGITVSIDELTYCGMIAEENFISTEIMDREFNHVFIHESNNNLEDYAFQKDEISGLYFVNMKEFQRLLNGKIDTILIEGIVMDEVLQTVRPDQRKVQGSDFTPNSYEYYQLIFNKIDSLL
;
A
#
# COMPACT_ATOMS: atom_id res chain seq x y z
N VAL A 1 -21.11 -1.53 48.83
CA VAL A 1 -20.24 -2.37 48.02
C VAL A 1 -20.51 -2.17 46.49
N LYS A 2 -21.74 -1.98 46.03
CA LYS A 2 -22.09 -1.74 44.61
C LYS A 2 -21.60 -0.38 44.05
N ILE A 3 -21.51 0.67 44.86
CA ILE A 3 -21.17 2.03 44.45
C ILE A 3 -19.65 2.19 44.11
N LYS A 4 -18.77 1.45 44.82
CA LYS A 4 -17.32 1.51 44.54
C LYS A 4 -16.92 0.83 43.21
N ALA A 5 -17.66 -0.19 42.78
CA ALA A 5 -17.39 -0.88 41.51
C ALA A 5 -17.78 -0.04 40.26
N ILE A 6 -18.81 0.82 40.41
CA ILE A 6 -19.28 1.70 39.32
C ILE A 6 -18.31 2.86 39.09
N LYS A 7 -17.72 3.45 40.14
CA LYS A 7 -16.70 4.51 39.99
C LYS A 7 -15.44 4.07 39.28
N GLY A 8 -14.97 2.86 39.53
CA GLY A 8 -13.79 2.32 38.85
C GLY A 8 -14.00 2.02 37.37
N LEU A 9 -15.22 1.69 36.94
CA LEU A 9 -15.55 1.46 35.55
C LEU A 9 -15.62 2.76 34.73
N ASP A 10 -16.09 3.84 35.33
CA ASP A 10 -16.15 5.14 34.66
C ASP A 10 -14.76 5.78 34.57
N GLU A 11 -13.90 5.64 35.59
CA GLU A 11 -12.49 6.03 35.51
C GLU A 11 -11.71 5.23 34.46
N ILE A 12 -11.95 3.92 34.35
CA ILE A 12 -11.33 3.12 33.28
C ILE A 12 -11.81 3.53 31.90
N ARG A 13 -13.11 3.83 31.74
CA ARG A 13 -13.66 4.33 30.47
C ARG A 13 -13.07 5.68 30.09
N GLU A 14 -12.87 6.58 31.05
CA GLU A 14 -12.28 7.88 30.82
C GLU A 14 -10.79 7.77 30.45
N ILE A 15 -10.03 6.91 31.11
CA ILE A 15 -8.63 6.62 30.79
C ILE A 15 -8.52 5.98 29.38
N VAL A 16 -9.39 5.02 29.06
CA VAL A 16 -9.42 4.41 27.71
C VAL A 16 -9.82 5.42 26.66
N LYS A 17 -10.77 6.32 26.95
CA LYS A 17 -11.19 7.37 26.03
C LYS A 17 -10.08 8.40 25.78
N VAL A 18 -9.38 8.84 26.83
CA VAL A 18 -8.22 9.76 26.73
C VAL A 18 -7.07 9.07 25.99
N SER A 19 -6.78 7.79 26.26
CA SER A 19 -5.78 7.01 25.54
C SER A 19 -6.13 6.81 24.07
N MET A 20 -7.43 6.66 23.74
CA MET A 20 -7.90 6.57 22.35
C MET A 20 -7.94 7.93 21.64
N GLU A 21 -8.13 9.04 22.39
CA GLU A 21 -8.05 10.40 21.85
C GLU A 21 -6.59 10.85 21.68
N GLU A 22 -5.66 10.43 22.55
CA GLU A 22 -4.21 10.67 22.40
C GLU A 22 -3.58 9.85 21.28
N SER A 23 -4.11 8.66 20.94
CA SER A 23 -3.67 7.89 19.77
C SER A 23 -4.14 8.48 18.42
N LYS A 24 -4.96 9.53 18.46
CA LYS A 24 -5.60 10.13 17.27
C LYS A 24 -4.86 11.28 16.61
N SER A 25 -3.64 11.64 17.03
CA SER A 25 -2.94 12.73 16.33
C SER A 25 -1.42 12.70 16.43
N VAL A 26 -0.79 11.63 15.99
CA VAL A 26 0.56 11.83 15.46
C VAL A 26 0.35 12.40 14.06
N ILE A 27 0.58 13.71 13.90
CA ILE A 27 0.52 14.35 12.58
C ILE A 27 1.68 13.78 11.76
N GLU A 28 1.38 13.04 10.70
CA GLU A 28 2.39 12.59 9.75
C GLU A 28 3.05 13.80 9.09
N MET A 29 4.36 13.83 9.12
CA MET A 29 5.19 14.87 8.54
C MET A 29 6.08 14.26 7.46
N PHE A 30 6.16 14.89 6.29
CA PHE A 30 6.96 14.45 5.18
C PHE A 30 8.07 15.43 4.86
N ASP A 31 9.19 14.92 4.39
CA ASP A 31 10.20 15.73 3.73
C ASP A 31 9.65 16.19 2.36
N VAL A 32 9.77 17.49 2.10
CA VAL A 32 9.28 18.11 0.87
C VAL A 32 10.45 18.43 -0.04
N PHE A 33 10.28 18.18 -1.33
CA PHE A 33 11.31 18.31 -2.35
C PHE A 33 10.88 19.26 -3.48
N ASP A 34 11.83 19.78 -4.22
CA ASP A 34 11.59 20.40 -5.54
C ASP A 34 11.55 19.31 -6.65
N GLU A 35 11.25 19.72 -7.87
CA GLU A 35 11.19 18.84 -9.05
C GLU A 35 12.53 18.14 -9.38
N LYS A 36 13.64 18.55 -8.76
CA LYS A 36 14.98 17.96 -8.93
C LYS A 36 15.37 17.05 -7.76
N MET A 37 14.40 16.67 -6.91
CA MET A 37 14.65 15.93 -5.67
C MET A 37 15.56 16.63 -4.66
N ILE A 38 15.64 17.98 -4.67
CA ILE A 38 16.33 18.73 -3.63
C ILE A 38 15.35 18.98 -2.50
N LYS A 39 15.68 18.54 -1.28
CA LYS A 39 14.86 18.80 -0.10
C LYS A 39 14.76 20.28 0.18
N ILE A 40 13.53 20.80 0.24
CA ILE A 40 13.24 22.23 0.44
C ILE A 40 12.54 22.51 1.78
N GLY A 41 12.06 21.48 2.49
CA GLY A 41 11.38 21.67 3.77
C GLY A 41 10.79 20.39 4.32
N ILE A 42 9.89 20.61 5.29
CA ILE A 42 9.04 19.56 5.91
C ILE A 42 7.64 20.17 6.01
N ASP A 43 6.59 19.40 5.70
CA ASP A 43 5.21 19.82 5.89
C ASP A 43 4.36 18.62 6.32
N SER A 44 3.15 18.87 6.83
CA SER A 44 2.22 17.80 7.20
C SER A 44 1.66 17.09 5.96
N ARG A 45 1.31 15.81 6.10
CA ARG A 45 0.64 15.01 5.05
C ARG A 45 -0.51 15.77 4.40
N GLU A 46 -1.40 16.35 5.20
CA GLU A 46 -2.54 17.14 4.73
C GLU A 46 -2.11 18.29 3.81
N ASN A 47 -1.12 19.06 4.24
CA ASN A 47 -0.61 20.18 3.47
C ASN A 47 0.13 19.75 2.20
N VAL A 48 0.89 18.66 2.28
CA VAL A 48 1.65 18.10 1.15
C VAL A 48 0.69 17.75 0.01
N HIS A 49 -0.36 17.02 0.30
CA HIS A 49 -1.36 16.63 -0.71
C HIS A 49 -2.24 17.81 -1.15
N ALA A 50 -2.66 18.69 -0.22
CA ALA A 50 -3.48 19.85 -0.58
C ALA A 50 -2.73 20.88 -1.47
N LYS A 51 -1.40 21.00 -1.31
CA LYS A 51 -0.56 21.91 -2.09
C LYS A 51 0.11 21.23 -3.29
N GLY A 52 0.02 19.91 -3.40
CA GLY A 52 0.72 19.13 -4.42
C GLY A 52 2.25 19.26 -4.30
N LEU A 53 2.78 19.09 -3.09
CA LEU A 53 4.23 19.16 -2.87
C LEU A 53 4.87 17.80 -3.15
N TRP A 54 6.04 17.82 -3.79
CA TRP A 54 6.80 16.60 -4.04
C TRP A 54 7.30 16.00 -2.73
N HIS A 55 7.07 14.71 -2.55
CA HIS A 55 7.51 13.92 -1.42
C HIS A 55 7.92 12.52 -1.88
N GLN A 56 8.41 11.68 -0.97
CA GLN A 56 8.93 10.36 -1.31
C GLN A 56 8.06 9.26 -0.75
N THR A 57 7.95 8.17 -1.53
CA THR A 57 7.29 6.94 -1.11
C THR A 57 8.21 5.73 -1.27
N PHE A 58 7.97 4.74 -0.46
CA PHE A 58 8.48 3.38 -0.62
C PHE A 58 7.37 2.53 -1.23
N GLN A 59 7.70 1.80 -2.29
CA GLN A 59 6.74 0.93 -2.99
C GLN A 59 7.37 -0.44 -3.21
N CYS A 60 6.70 -1.50 -2.80
CA CYS A 60 7.22 -2.85 -2.95
C CYS A 60 6.21 -3.76 -3.64
N TRP A 61 6.64 -4.38 -4.73
CA TRP A 61 5.92 -5.43 -5.43
C TRP A 61 6.32 -6.79 -4.90
N ILE A 62 5.38 -7.56 -4.38
CA ILE A 62 5.60 -8.96 -4.03
C ILE A 62 5.34 -9.81 -5.25
N VAL A 63 6.36 -10.59 -5.63
CA VAL A 63 6.33 -11.53 -6.74
C VAL A 63 6.39 -12.95 -6.21
N ASN A 64 5.46 -13.79 -6.65
CA ASN A 64 5.45 -15.19 -6.32
C ASN A 64 5.48 -16.04 -7.59
N HIS A 65 6.56 -16.80 -7.79
CA HIS A 65 6.75 -17.66 -8.96
C HIS A 65 6.12 -19.04 -8.81
N THR A 66 5.57 -19.38 -7.62
CA THR A 66 5.02 -20.72 -7.34
C THR A 66 3.50 -20.81 -7.56
N ILE A 67 2.80 -19.67 -7.55
CA ILE A 67 1.32 -19.61 -7.61
C ILE A 67 0.81 -19.90 -9.02
N SER A 68 1.49 -19.41 -10.05
CA SER A 68 1.07 -19.62 -11.43
C SER A 68 2.24 -19.72 -12.41
N GLU A 69 2.01 -20.32 -13.57
CA GLU A 69 3.01 -20.35 -14.62
C GLU A 69 3.35 -18.92 -15.10
N GLY A 70 4.62 -18.57 -15.02
CA GLY A 70 5.14 -17.25 -15.33
C GLY A 70 5.06 -16.26 -14.16
N GLY A 71 4.65 -16.72 -12.96
CA GLY A 71 4.61 -15.94 -11.75
C GLY A 71 3.36 -15.07 -11.57
N SER A 72 3.17 -14.58 -10.37
CA SER A 72 2.06 -13.71 -9.97
C SER A 72 2.55 -12.53 -9.16
N PHE A 73 1.92 -11.37 -9.35
CA PHE A 73 2.00 -10.26 -8.42
C PHE A 73 0.98 -10.42 -7.31
N LEU A 74 1.33 -10.03 -6.10
CA LEU A 74 0.38 -9.79 -5.03
C LEU A 74 -0.17 -8.36 -5.18
N PHE A 75 -1.50 -8.22 -5.20
CA PHE A 75 -2.20 -6.95 -5.13
C PHE A 75 -2.98 -6.84 -3.83
N GLN A 76 -2.99 -5.66 -3.23
CA GLN A 76 -3.89 -5.34 -2.13
C GLN A 76 -5.19 -4.72 -2.67
N LEU A 77 -6.32 -5.06 -2.06
CA LEU A 77 -7.59 -4.36 -2.23
C LEU A 77 -7.67 -3.26 -1.18
N ARG A 78 -7.61 -2.01 -1.62
CA ARG A 78 -7.66 -0.84 -0.73
C ARG A 78 -8.94 -0.81 0.08
N HIS A 79 -8.84 -0.44 1.36
CA HIS A 79 -10.03 -0.31 2.19
C HIS A 79 -10.97 0.78 1.63
N LYS A 80 -12.28 0.57 1.84
CA LYS A 80 -13.32 1.49 1.35
C LYS A 80 -13.25 2.90 1.96
N ASP A 81 -12.61 3.05 3.11
CA ASP A 81 -12.46 4.30 3.85
C ASP A 81 -11.12 5.01 3.58
N LYS A 82 -10.34 4.54 2.59
CA LYS A 82 -9.12 5.24 2.15
C LYS A 82 -9.47 6.54 1.42
N ASP A 83 -8.67 7.58 1.66
CA ASP A 83 -8.84 8.91 1.06
C ASP A 83 -8.66 8.89 -0.45
N THR A 84 -7.75 8.01 -0.93
CA THR A 84 -7.43 7.88 -2.35
C THR A 84 -7.74 6.49 -2.85
N TYR A 85 -8.40 6.41 -4.01
CA TYR A 85 -8.70 5.16 -4.73
C TYR A 85 -9.33 4.05 -3.87
N PRO A 86 -10.38 4.33 -3.05
CA PRO A 86 -11.00 3.32 -2.20
C PRO A 86 -11.57 2.17 -3.03
N GLY A 87 -11.32 0.94 -2.58
CA GLY A 87 -11.85 -0.28 -3.20
C GLY A 87 -11.17 -0.70 -4.51
N LEU A 88 -10.12 -0.01 -4.97
CA LEU A 88 -9.31 -0.44 -6.10
C LEU A 88 -8.22 -1.43 -5.65
N LEU A 89 -7.73 -2.20 -6.61
CA LEU A 89 -6.54 -3.03 -6.46
C LEU A 89 -5.30 -2.15 -6.59
N ASP A 90 -4.43 -2.23 -5.62
CA ASP A 90 -3.18 -1.46 -5.57
C ASP A 90 -1.98 -2.40 -5.50
N ILE A 91 -0.78 -1.86 -5.71
CA ILE A 91 0.47 -2.60 -5.57
C ILE A 91 0.53 -3.29 -4.20
N SER A 92 1.45 -4.24 -4.03
CA SER A 92 1.46 -5.09 -2.84
C SER A 92 1.59 -4.31 -1.53
N CYS A 93 2.47 -3.30 -1.51
CA CYS A 93 2.71 -2.44 -0.35
C CYS A 93 3.21 -1.06 -0.82
N ALA A 94 2.64 0.01 -0.28
CA ALA A 94 3.04 1.38 -0.60
C ALA A 94 2.84 2.31 0.60
N GLY A 95 3.92 2.97 1.03
CA GLY A 95 3.85 3.92 2.13
C GLY A 95 4.72 5.14 1.93
N HIS A 96 4.40 6.21 2.64
CA HIS A 96 5.15 7.46 2.59
C HIS A 96 6.38 7.41 3.49
N LEU A 97 7.48 7.97 3.02
CA LEU A 97 8.64 8.21 3.87
C LEU A 97 8.37 9.40 4.79
N GLN A 98 8.50 9.17 6.08
CA GLN A 98 8.33 10.22 7.08
C GLN A 98 9.50 11.20 7.08
N ALA A 99 9.30 12.39 7.65
CA ALA A 99 10.34 13.41 7.71
C ALA A 99 11.60 12.89 8.42
N GLY A 100 12.72 12.90 7.69
CA GLY A 100 14.01 12.42 8.17
C GLY A 100 14.30 10.94 7.90
N GLU A 101 13.33 10.16 7.40
CA GLU A 101 13.57 8.81 6.93
C GLU A 101 14.39 8.82 5.62
N VAL A 102 15.19 7.79 5.44
CA VAL A 102 15.81 7.44 4.16
C VAL A 102 15.03 6.32 3.50
N VAL A 103 15.30 6.07 2.22
CA VAL A 103 14.54 5.09 1.42
C VAL A 103 14.51 3.70 2.05
N ASP A 104 15.62 3.28 2.67
CA ASP A 104 15.76 1.97 3.30
C ASP A 104 14.84 1.82 4.54
N ASP A 105 14.50 2.92 5.22
CA ASP A 105 13.59 2.89 6.36
C ASP A 105 12.15 2.52 5.94
N GLY A 106 11.80 2.76 4.66
CA GLY A 106 10.50 2.41 4.11
C GLY A 106 10.18 0.92 4.13
N VAL A 107 11.16 0.04 4.32
CA VAL A 107 10.94 -1.41 4.46
C VAL A 107 9.98 -1.75 5.61
N ARG A 108 9.82 -0.86 6.61
CA ARG A 108 8.85 -1.02 7.72
C ARG A 108 7.41 -1.18 7.23
N GLU A 109 7.06 -0.57 6.08
CA GLU A 109 5.70 -0.65 5.50
C GLU A 109 5.28 -2.10 5.23
N LEU A 110 6.22 -2.97 4.82
CA LEU A 110 5.93 -4.39 4.62
C LEU A 110 5.47 -5.08 5.92
N GLN A 111 6.06 -4.71 7.07
CA GLN A 111 5.64 -5.22 8.37
C GLN A 111 4.32 -4.58 8.81
N GLU A 112 4.14 -3.28 8.59
CA GLU A 112 2.95 -2.53 9.01
C GLU A 112 1.73 -2.94 8.20
N GLU A 113 1.82 -2.95 6.86
CA GLU A 113 0.70 -3.24 5.97
C GLU A 113 0.42 -4.74 5.80
N LEU A 114 1.47 -5.57 5.67
CA LEU A 114 1.33 -6.99 5.30
C LEU A 114 1.76 -7.98 6.38
N GLY A 115 2.34 -7.50 7.50
CA GLY A 115 2.78 -8.35 8.60
C GLY A 115 4.01 -9.20 8.30
N ILE A 116 4.77 -8.86 7.25
CA ILE A 116 6.01 -9.58 6.90
C ILE A 116 7.25 -8.77 7.28
N THR A 117 8.23 -9.46 7.85
CA THR A 117 9.51 -8.86 8.25
C THR A 117 10.58 -9.28 7.27
N VAL A 118 11.12 -8.32 6.54
CA VAL A 118 12.22 -8.49 5.60
C VAL A 118 13.24 -7.37 5.82
N SER A 119 14.50 -7.62 5.45
CA SER A 119 15.52 -6.57 5.42
C SER A 119 15.58 -5.93 4.03
N ILE A 120 16.09 -4.70 3.95
CA ILE A 120 16.25 -4.00 2.66
C ILE A 120 17.13 -4.78 1.68
N ASP A 121 18.12 -5.54 2.19
CA ASP A 121 19.02 -6.38 1.39
C ASP A 121 18.31 -7.58 0.72
N GLU A 122 17.11 -7.94 1.17
CA GLU A 122 16.28 -8.98 0.57
C GLU A 122 15.38 -8.44 -0.55
N LEU A 123 15.40 -7.11 -0.76
CA LEU A 123 14.63 -6.47 -1.80
C LEU A 123 15.50 -6.14 -3.01
N THR A 124 14.91 -6.26 -4.19
CA THR A 124 15.54 -5.84 -5.43
C THR A 124 15.07 -4.44 -5.80
N TYR A 125 15.96 -3.45 -5.75
CA TYR A 125 15.64 -2.09 -6.19
C TYR A 125 15.46 -2.03 -7.70
N CYS A 126 14.30 -1.52 -8.14
CA CYS A 126 13.97 -1.37 -9.56
C CYS A 126 14.39 0.00 -10.10
N GLY A 127 14.29 1.02 -9.28
CA GLY A 127 14.54 2.41 -9.63
C GLY A 127 13.57 3.36 -8.94
N MET A 128 13.70 4.64 -9.25
CA MET A 128 12.79 5.69 -8.81
C MET A 128 12.04 6.23 -10.03
N ILE A 129 10.75 6.51 -9.86
CA ILE A 129 9.92 7.17 -10.85
C ILE A 129 9.14 8.32 -10.20
N ALA A 130 9.09 9.46 -10.89
CA ALA A 130 8.30 10.60 -10.45
C ALA A 130 6.91 10.50 -11.07
N GLU A 131 5.87 10.55 -10.27
CA GLU A 131 4.48 10.55 -10.73
C GLU A 131 3.72 11.74 -10.15
N GLU A 132 2.79 12.26 -10.95
CA GLU A 132 1.91 13.36 -10.61
C GLU A 132 0.48 12.95 -10.90
N ASN A 133 -0.34 12.82 -9.84
CA ASN A 133 -1.71 12.36 -9.93
C ASN A 133 -2.68 13.42 -9.41
N PHE A 134 -3.59 13.87 -10.26
CA PHE A 134 -4.73 14.71 -9.87
C PHE A 134 -5.87 13.82 -9.39
N ILE A 135 -6.04 13.72 -8.08
CA ILE A 135 -7.05 12.85 -7.46
C ILE A 135 -8.38 13.59 -7.35
N SER A 136 -8.35 14.85 -6.92
CA SER A 136 -9.51 15.73 -6.83
C SER A 136 -9.10 17.20 -6.93
N THR A 137 -10.07 18.11 -6.81
CA THR A 137 -9.78 19.57 -6.73
C THR A 137 -9.00 19.98 -5.49
N GLU A 138 -8.95 19.11 -4.49
CA GLU A 138 -8.33 19.36 -3.17
C GLU A 138 -7.09 18.49 -2.92
N ILE A 139 -6.88 17.46 -3.75
CA ILE A 139 -5.79 16.50 -3.58
C ILE A 139 -5.02 16.35 -4.88
N MET A 140 -3.76 16.76 -4.84
CA MET A 140 -2.77 16.52 -5.87
C MET A 140 -1.62 15.73 -5.26
N ASP A 141 -1.34 14.57 -5.81
CA ASP A 141 -0.31 13.68 -5.34
C ASP A 141 0.91 13.75 -6.27
N ARG A 142 2.06 14.16 -5.73
CA ARG A 142 3.33 14.28 -6.43
C ARG A 142 4.39 13.51 -5.70
N GLU A 143 4.72 12.35 -6.23
CA GLU A 143 5.55 11.38 -5.56
C GLU A 143 6.83 11.06 -6.34
N PHE A 144 7.93 10.92 -5.60
CA PHE A 144 9.11 10.19 -6.04
C PHE A 144 9.00 8.77 -5.49
N ASN A 145 8.52 7.85 -6.32
CA ASN A 145 8.25 6.46 -5.94
C ASN A 145 9.53 5.64 -6.03
N HIS A 146 10.07 5.21 -4.90
CA HIS A 146 11.18 4.27 -4.83
C HIS A 146 10.65 2.84 -4.90
N VAL A 147 10.84 2.19 -6.04
CA VAL A 147 10.20 0.91 -6.37
C VAL A 147 11.12 -0.26 -6.13
N PHE A 148 10.62 -1.25 -5.40
CA PHE A 148 11.30 -2.49 -5.06
C PHE A 148 10.49 -3.70 -5.48
N ILE A 149 11.16 -4.85 -5.61
CA ILE A 149 10.57 -6.17 -5.73
C ILE A 149 11.03 -7.02 -4.54
N HIS A 150 10.10 -7.74 -3.93
CA HIS A 150 10.36 -8.82 -2.99
C HIS A 150 9.86 -10.14 -3.58
N GLU A 151 10.77 -11.12 -3.77
CA GLU A 151 10.38 -12.47 -4.17
C GLU A 151 9.94 -13.26 -2.94
N SER A 152 8.73 -13.80 -2.96
CA SER A 152 8.13 -14.52 -1.85
C SER A 152 7.45 -15.80 -2.31
N ASN A 153 7.51 -16.83 -1.49
CA ASN A 153 6.77 -18.08 -1.69
C ASN A 153 5.56 -18.19 -0.75
N ASN A 154 5.20 -17.13 -0.05
CA ASN A 154 4.07 -17.09 0.86
C ASN A 154 2.74 -17.29 0.11
N ASN A 155 1.81 -18.01 0.77
CA ASN A 155 0.42 -18.04 0.35
C ASN A 155 -0.33 -16.83 0.93
N LEU A 156 -1.57 -16.60 0.50
CA LEU A 156 -2.37 -15.45 0.96
C LEU A 156 -2.61 -15.44 2.48
N GLU A 157 -2.73 -16.64 3.07
CA GLU A 157 -2.98 -16.83 4.51
C GLU A 157 -1.75 -16.54 5.39
N ASP A 158 -0.57 -16.44 4.79
CA ASP A 158 0.68 -16.12 5.50
C ASP A 158 0.84 -14.62 5.77
N TYR A 159 -0.02 -13.78 5.14
CA TYR A 159 -0.01 -12.33 5.34
C TYR A 159 -0.98 -11.91 6.45
N ALA A 160 -0.46 -11.13 7.40
CA ALA A 160 -1.26 -10.51 8.47
C ALA A 160 -1.52 -9.04 8.13
N PHE A 161 -2.31 -8.79 7.08
CA PHE A 161 -2.51 -7.44 6.57
C PHE A 161 -3.32 -6.53 7.50
N GLN A 162 -3.00 -5.23 7.45
CA GLN A 162 -3.63 -4.18 8.24
C GLN A 162 -5.05 -3.91 7.74
N LYS A 163 -6.05 -4.24 8.58
CA LYS A 163 -7.47 -4.30 8.19
C LYS A 163 -8.12 -2.95 7.90
N ASP A 164 -7.59 -1.89 8.44
CA ASP A 164 -8.06 -0.50 8.25
C ASP A 164 -7.53 0.09 6.95
N GLU A 165 -6.48 -0.50 6.39
CA GLU A 165 -5.84 -0.09 5.15
C GLU A 165 -6.22 -1.01 3.98
N ILE A 166 -6.32 -2.32 4.24
CA ILE A 166 -6.45 -3.39 3.26
C ILE A 166 -7.69 -4.22 3.53
N SER A 167 -8.58 -4.32 2.54
CA SER A 167 -9.78 -5.17 2.60
C SER A 167 -9.55 -6.59 2.10
N GLY A 168 -8.47 -6.85 1.37
CA GLY A 168 -8.17 -8.18 0.83
C GLY A 168 -6.87 -8.22 0.04
N LEU A 169 -6.44 -9.43 -0.29
CA LEU A 169 -5.23 -9.70 -1.07
C LEU A 169 -5.56 -10.62 -2.24
N TYR A 170 -4.94 -10.39 -3.40
CA TYR A 170 -5.15 -11.17 -4.62
C TYR A 170 -3.83 -11.47 -5.32
N PHE A 171 -3.68 -12.69 -5.79
CA PHE A 171 -2.64 -12.99 -6.77
C PHE A 171 -3.16 -12.76 -8.18
N VAL A 172 -2.37 -12.04 -8.97
CA VAL A 172 -2.66 -11.72 -10.36
C VAL A 172 -1.53 -12.23 -11.22
N ASN A 173 -1.83 -13.14 -12.16
CA ASN A 173 -0.82 -13.67 -13.08
C ASN A 173 -0.15 -12.54 -13.88
N MET A 174 1.18 -12.48 -13.86
CA MET A 174 1.94 -11.39 -14.47
C MET A 174 1.70 -11.25 -15.98
N LYS A 175 1.62 -12.38 -16.71
CA LYS A 175 1.37 -12.35 -18.18
C LYS A 175 -0.03 -11.86 -18.50
N GLU A 176 -1.04 -12.28 -17.72
CA GLU A 176 -2.42 -11.80 -17.91
C GLU A 176 -2.56 -10.32 -17.56
N PHE A 177 -1.92 -9.87 -16.49
CA PHE A 177 -1.89 -8.46 -16.11
C PHE A 177 -1.22 -7.60 -17.20
N GLN A 178 -0.08 -8.03 -17.72
CA GLN A 178 0.58 -7.34 -18.84
C GLN A 178 -0.30 -7.28 -20.10
N ARG A 179 -1.05 -8.36 -20.38
CA ARG A 179 -1.99 -8.37 -21.51
C ARG A 179 -3.17 -7.42 -21.29
N LEU A 180 -3.67 -7.33 -20.05
CA LEU A 180 -4.73 -6.39 -19.66
C LEU A 180 -4.25 -4.94 -19.82
N LEU A 181 -3.08 -4.58 -19.30
CA LEU A 181 -2.48 -3.26 -19.42
C LEU A 181 -2.26 -2.84 -20.88
N ASN A 182 -1.88 -3.80 -21.74
CA ASN A 182 -1.67 -3.58 -23.17
C ASN A 182 -2.98 -3.61 -24.01
N GLY A 183 -4.15 -3.72 -23.38
CA GLY A 183 -5.44 -3.80 -24.06
C GLY A 183 -5.60 -5.03 -24.95
N LYS A 184 -4.86 -6.12 -24.69
CA LYS A 184 -4.96 -7.39 -25.43
C LYS A 184 -6.12 -8.25 -24.93
N ILE A 185 -6.57 -8.02 -23.72
CA ILE A 185 -7.75 -8.62 -23.09
C ILE A 185 -8.45 -7.54 -22.28
N ASP A 186 -9.76 -7.61 -22.16
CA ASP A 186 -10.57 -6.62 -21.46
C ASP A 186 -10.66 -6.90 -19.97
N THR A 187 -10.56 -8.17 -19.57
CA THR A 187 -10.76 -8.60 -18.18
C THR A 187 -9.92 -9.82 -17.86
N ILE A 188 -9.58 -9.96 -16.57
CA ILE A 188 -8.96 -11.17 -15.99
C ILE A 188 -9.78 -11.66 -14.81
N LEU A 189 -9.70 -12.95 -14.52
CA LEU A 189 -10.26 -13.55 -13.32
C LEU A 189 -9.13 -13.70 -12.30
N ILE A 190 -9.32 -13.17 -11.11
CA ILE A 190 -8.33 -13.21 -10.03
C ILE A 190 -8.91 -13.93 -8.81
N GLU A 191 -8.04 -14.61 -8.09
CA GLU A 191 -8.39 -15.31 -6.86
C GLU A 191 -7.63 -14.69 -5.68
N GLY A 192 -8.30 -14.62 -4.54
CA GLY A 192 -7.76 -13.94 -3.38
C GLY A 192 -8.50 -14.27 -2.09
N ILE A 193 -8.22 -13.46 -1.09
CA ILE A 193 -8.92 -13.47 0.20
C ILE A 193 -9.40 -12.06 0.52
N VAL A 194 -10.56 -11.96 1.16
CA VAL A 194 -11.12 -10.70 1.64
C VAL A 194 -11.50 -10.78 3.11
N MET A 195 -11.43 -9.64 3.78
CA MET A 195 -11.91 -9.48 5.14
C MET A 195 -13.44 -9.50 5.16
N ASP A 196 -14.00 -10.37 5.98
CA ASP A 196 -15.40 -10.28 6.40
C ASP A 196 -15.46 -9.35 7.62
N GLU A 197 -15.97 -8.14 7.41
CA GLU A 197 -16.03 -7.10 8.45
C GLU A 197 -16.93 -7.49 9.64
N VAL A 198 -17.94 -8.34 9.40
CA VAL A 198 -18.87 -8.79 10.45
C VAL A 198 -18.25 -9.90 11.31
N LEU A 199 -17.67 -10.88 10.64
CA LEU A 199 -17.06 -12.04 11.31
C LEU A 199 -15.62 -11.78 11.76
N GLN A 200 -15.00 -10.70 11.30
CA GLN A 200 -13.58 -10.38 11.54
C GLN A 200 -12.62 -11.50 11.13
N THR A 201 -12.98 -12.23 10.10
CA THR A 201 -12.21 -13.34 9.52
C THR A 201 -11.98 -13.12 8.04
N VAL A 202 -10.93 -13.69 7.50
CA VAL A 202 -10.71 -13.71 6.04
C VAL A 202 -11.48 -14.88 5.42
N ARG A 203 -11.96 -14.69 4.20
CA ARG A 203 -12.60 -15.73 3.40
C ARG A 203 -12.07 -15.69 1.96
N PRO A 204 -12.09 -16.82 1.24
CA PRO A 204 -11.78 -16.83 -0.18
C PRO A 204 -12.71 -15.90 -0.97
N ASP A 205 -12.15 -15.26 -1.99
CA ASP A 205 -12.87 -14.41 -2.93
C ASP A 205 -12.35 -14.64 -4.35
N GLN A 206 -13.23 -14.52 -5.32
CA GLN A 206 -12.90 -14.57 -6.73
C GLN A 206 -13.64 -13.45 -7.45
N ARG A 207 -12.95 -12.70 -8.27
CA ARG A 207 -13.56 -11.59 -9.01
C ARG A 207 -13.00 -11.46 -10.42
N LYS A 208 -13.86 -11.00 -11.30
CA LYS A 208 -13.49 -10.59 -12.64
C LYS A 208 -13.18 -9.11 -12.62
N VAL A 209 -11.98 -8.72 -13.05
CA VAL A 209 -11.49 -7.35 -13.01
C VAL A 209 -11.05 -6.87 -14.39
N GLN A 210 -11.08 -5.58 -14.57
CA GLN A 210 -10.65 -4.84 -15.77
C GLN A 210 -9.61 -3.78 -15.38
N GLY A 211 -9.02 -3.09 -16.35
CA GLY A 211 -7.95 -2.12 -16.07
C GLY A 211 -8.34 -0.99 -15.11
N SER A 212 -9.61 -0.55 -15.12
CA SER A 212 -10.11 0.48 -14.20
C SER A 212 -10.32 0.03 -12.76
N ASP A 213 -10.18 -1.25 -12.47
CA ASP A 213 -10.26 -1.78 -11.11
C ASP A 213 -8.91 -1.74 -10.38
N PHE A 214 -7.86 -1.28 -11.06
CA PHE A 214 -6.53 -1.06 -10.51
C PHE A 214 -6.26 0.43 -10.31
N THR A 215 -5.43 0.76 -9.32
CA THR A 215 -4.94 2.13 -9.15
C THR A 215 -4.19 2.58 -10.40
N PRO A 216 -4.38 3.83 -10.83
CA PRO A 216 -3.72 4.33 -12.02
C PRO A 216 -2.22 4.54 -11.74
N ASN A 217 -1.39 3.85 -12.49
CA ASN A 217 0.05 4.11 -12.57
C ASN A 217 0.42 4.36 -14.04
N SER A 218 1.51 5.09 -14.26
CA SER A 218 1.97 5.38 -15.62
C SER A 218 2.45 4.11 -16.35
N TYR A 219 2.47 4.17 -17.67
CA TYR A 219 3.04 3.09 -18.48
C TYR A 219 4.52 2.87 -18.14
N GLU A 220 5.25 3.94 -17.92
CA GLU A 220 6.67 3.95 -17.54
C GLU A 220 6.89 3.25 -16.21
N TYR A 221 5.98 3.42 -15.24
CA TYR A 221 6.00 2.75 -13.95
C TYR A 221 5.94 1.22 -14.13
N TYR A 222 4.97 0.73 -14.90
CA TYR A 222 4.86 -0.71 -15.15
C TYR A 222 6.03 -1.26 -15.97
N GLN A 223 6.56 -0.48 -16.92
CA GLN A 223 7.74 -0.88 -17.69
C GLN A 223 8.98 -1.04 -16.79
N LEU A 224 9.16 -0.17 -15.79
CA LEU A 224 10.23 -0.28 -14.81
C LEU A 224 10.21 -1.65 -14.13
N ILE A 225 9.03 -2.10 -13.68
CA ILE A 225 8.85 -3.37 -12.97
C ILE A 225 9.06 -4.56 -13.89
N PHE A 226 8.39 -4.58 -15.06
CA PHE A 226 8.52 -5.71 -15.98
C PHE A 226 9.94 -5.88 -16.52
N ASN A 227 10.62 -4.78 -16.89
CA ASN A 227 12.01 -4.83 -17.33
C ASN A 227 12.93 -5.38 -16.23
N LYS A 228 12.66 -5.03 -14.97
CA LYS A 228 13.43 -5.55 -13.85
C LYS A 228 13.23 -7.04 -13.68
N ILE A 229 11.98 -7.53 -13.69
CA ILE A 229 11.65 -8.96 -13.61
C ILE A 229 12.32 -9.74 -14.74
N ASP A 230 12.20 -9.26 -15.97
CA ASP A 230 12.84 -9.91 -17.13
C ASP A 230 14.37 -10.00 -17.00
N SER A 231 14.99 -9.09 -16.25
CA SER A 231 16.45 -9.11 -15.98
C SER A 231 16.86 -10.08 -14.86
N LEU A 232 15.92 -10.56 -14.05
CA LEU A 232 16.14 -11.50 -12.95
C LEU A 232 15.95 -12.96 -13.39
N LEU A 233 15.23 -13.19 -14.49
CA LEU A 233 14.97 -14.51 -15.09
C LEU A 233 16.09 -14.91 -16.05
#